data_956cbfc096aa6b63e3dbfbe725507ceb
#
_entry.id   956cbfc096aa6b63e3dbfbe725507ceb
#
_cell.length_a   1.000
_cell.length_b   1.000
_cell.length_c   1.000
_cell.angle_alpha   90.00
_cell.angle_beta   90.00
_cell.angle_gamma   90.00
#
_symmetry.space_group_name_H-M   'P 1'
#
loop_
_entity.id
_entity.type
_entity.pdbx_description
1 polymer ?
#
loop_
_entity_poly.entity_id
_entity_poly.type
_entity_poly.pdbx_seq_one_letter_code
_entity_poly.pdbx_strand_id
1 'polypeptide(L)'
;MDLWTAIHSNPDIDYATIHIWPYNWNWVTAETVTDSVGVACRNTTDYINSHYDALRARLKGEGKENKPIVLEEFGYPRDGMASAKGTPVTARDIYYKHVFDEIRNGGKLAGANFWGWGGLADPAHETWQPGDEYTGDPAQEAQGLNSVFAEDRSTIAIIVD
;
A
#
# COMPACT_ATOMS: atom_id res chain seq x y z
N MET A 1 0.40 -15.01 -11.66
CA MET A 1 0.23 -15.87 -10.47
C MET A 1 1.24 -17.02 -10.47
N ASP A 2 1.38 -17.79 -11.54
CA ASP A 2 2.24 -18.99 -11.57
C ASP A 2 3.70 -18.71 -11.22
N LEU A 3 4.30 -17.68 -11.83
CA LEU A 3 5.69 -17.31 -11.53
C LEU A 3 5.85 -16.82 -10.09
N TRP A 4 4.94 -15.98 -9.62
CA TRP A 4 4.94 -15.50 -8.24
C TRP A 4 4.85 -16.67 -7.25
N THR A 5 3.90 -17.58 -7.48
CA THR A 5 3.72 -18.77 -6.64
C THR A 5 4.95 -19.68 -6.66
N ALA A 6 5.55 -19.88 -7.85
CA ALA A 6 6.76 -20.70 -7.99
C ALA A 6 7.94 -20.12 -7.19
N ILE A 7 8.16 -18.81 -7.26
CA ILE A 7 9.22 -18.10 -6.53
C ILE A 7 8.96 -18.23 -5.01
N HIS A 8 7.77 -17.80 -4.57
CA HIS A 8 7.47 -17.71 -3.15
C HIS A 8 7.20 -19.06 -2.47
N SER A 9 7.01 -20.14 -3.21
CA SER A 9 6.98 -21.49 -2.66
C SER A 9 8.37 -22.08 -2.41
N ASN A 10 9.44 -21.44 -2.87
CA ASN A 10 10.81 -21.93 -2.63
C ASN A 10 11.06 -22.06 -1.12
N PRO A 11 11.63 -23.20 -0.66
CA PRO A 11 11.91 -23.44 0.75
C PRO A 11 12.91 -22.46 1.38
N ASP A 12 13.75 -21.82 0.57
CA ASP A 12 14.77 -20.86 1.02
C ASP A 12 14.22 -19.44 1.18
N ILE A 13 12.94 -19.22 0.86
CA ILE A 13 12.24 -17.94 1.07
C ILE A 13 11.37 -18.06 2.31
N ASP A 14 11.61 -17.22 3.32
CA ASP A 14 10.93 -17.29 4.61
C ASP A 14 9.49 -16.74 4.56
N TYR A 15 9.23 -15.71 3.75
CA TYR A 15 7.89 -15.12 3.58
C TYR A 15 7.67 -14.65 2.15
N ALA A 16 6.42 -14.61 1.73
CA ALA A 16 6.04 -14.09 0.43
C ALA A 16 5.72 -12.59 0.51
N THR A 17 5.92 -11.89 -0.60
CA THR A 17 5.65 -10.46 -0.69
C THR A 17 4.69 -10.14 -1.82
N ILE A 18 3.84 -9.14 -1.60
CA ILE A 18 2.97 -8.55 -2.62
C ILE A 18 3.04 -7.02 -2.54
N HIS A 19 2.80 -6.34 -3.65
CA HIS A 19 2.59 -4.89 -3.71
C HIS A 19 1.16 -4.61 -4.15
N ILE A 20 0.57 -3.48 -3.75
CA ILE A 20 -0.76 -3.05 -4.19
C ILE A 20 -0.79 -1.54 -4.39
N TRP A 21 -1.04 -1.12 -5.64
CA TRP A 21 -1.10 0.27 -6.04
C TRP A 21 -2.39 0.58 -6.80
N PRO A 22 -3.52 0.86 -6.11
CA PRO A 22 -4.82 1.02 -6.76
C PRO A 22 -4.86 2.07 -7.87
N TYR A 23 -4.22 3.22 -7.67
CA TYR A 23 -4.16 4.27 -8.68
C TYR A 23 -3.29 3.87 -9.87
N ASN A 24 -2.06 3.39 -9.64
CA ASN A 24 -1.12 3.01 -10.69
C ASN A 24 -1.63 1.82 -11.52
N TRP A 25 -2.48 0.98 -10.93
CA TRP A 25 -3.09 -0.17 -11.61
C TRP A 25 -4.47 0.15 -12.22
N ASN A 26 -4.87 1.42 -12.24
CA ASN A 26 -6.14 1.89 -12.79
C ASN A 26 -7.38 1.23 -12.15
N TRP A 27 -7.30 0.83 -10.88
CA TRP A 27 -8.48 0.44 -10.12
C TRP A 27 -9.33 1.65 -9.74
N VAL A 28 -8.69 2.79 -9.62
CA VAL A 28 -9.26 4.13 -9.52
C VAL A 28 -8.48 5.08 -10.44
N THR A 29 -9.10 6.17 -10.88
CA THR A 29 -8.48 7.21 -11.71
C THR A 29 -8.32 8.51 -10.91
N ALA A 30 -7.65 9.51 -11.48
CA ALA A 30 -7.51 10.82 -10.86
C ALA A 30 -8.88 11.45 -10.51
N GLU A 31 -9.88 11.25 -11.36
CA GLU A 31 -11.24 11.78 -11.15
C GLU A 31 -12.02 11.00 -10.09
N THR A 32 -11.67 9.74 -9.87
CA THR A 32 -12.46 8.84 -8.99
C THR A 32 -11.74 8.43 -7.71
N VAL A 33 -10.47 8.82 -7.52
CA VAL A 33 -9.64 8.42 -6.39
C VAL A 33 -10.30 8.70 -5.04
N THR A 34 -11.00 9.82 -4.91
CA THR A 34 -11.68 10.19 -3.67
C THR A 34 -12.98 9.42 -3.48
N ASP A 35 -13.83 9.36 -4.51
CA ASP A 35 -15.20 8.84 -4.38
C ASP A 35 -15.30 7.32 -4.57
N SER A 36 -14.31 6.72 -5.23
CA SER A 36 -14.31 5.28 -5.53
C SER A 36 -13.35 4.45 -4.67
N VAL A 37 -12.93 4.96 -3.52
CA VAL A 37 -12.02 4.24 -2.60
C VAL A 37 -12.55 2.85 -2.23
N GLY A 38 -13.87 2.67 -2.14
CA GLY A 38 -14.49 1.37 -1.91
C GLY A 38 -14.21 0.34 -3.01
N VAL A 39 -13.96 0.77 -4.26
CA VAL A 39 -13.52 -0.12 -5.35
C VAL A 39 -12.09 -0.58 -5.08
N ALA A 40 -11.20 0.34 -4.72
CA ALA A 40 -9.82 0.02 -4.36
C ALA A 40 -9.78 -1.00 -3.20
N CYS A 41 -10.57 -0.79 -2.16
CA CYS A 41 -10.66 -1.71 -1.02
C CYS A 41 -11.09 -3.13 -1.44
N ARG A 42 -12.16 -3.27 -2.22
CA ARG A 42 -12.60 -4.59 -2.71
C ARG A 42 -11.54 -5.29 -3.55
N ASN A 43 -10.97 -4.57 -4.52
CA ASN A 43 -9.93 -5.14 -5.39
C ASN A 43 -8.68 -5.54 -4.59
N THR A 44 -8.35 -4.80 -3.53
CA THR A 44 -7.26 -5.14 -2.58
C THR A 44 -7.56 -6.46 -1.87
N THR A 45 -8.76 -6.61 -1.30
CA THR A 45 -9.18 -7.88 -0.65
C THR A 45 -9.13 -9.04 -1.64
N ASP A 46 -9.64 -8.88 -2.85
CA ASP A 46 -9.64 -9.93 -3.88
C ASP A 46 -8.21 -10.30 -4.30
N TYR A 47 -7.32 -9.32 -4.43
CA TYR A 47 -5.92 -9.53 -4.76
C TYR A 47 -5.19 -10.32 -3.66
N ILE A 48 -5.36 -9.91 -2.39
CA ILE A 48 -4.80 -10.61 -1.22
C ILE A 48 -5.32 -12.06 -1.19
N ASN A 49 -6.63 -12.27 -1.33
CA ASN A 49 -7.24 -13.59 -1.32
C ASN A 49 -6.65 -14.50 -2.41
N SER A 50 -6.53 -13.98 -3.62
CA SER A 50 -6.00 -14.74 -4.77
C SER A 50 -4.57 -15.23 -4.52
N HIS A 51 -3.71 -14.38 -3.96
CA HIS A 51 -2.31 -14.73 -3.67
C HIS A 51 -2.21 -15.69 -2.49
N TYR A 52 -3.01 -15.44 -1.45
CA TYR A 52 -3.09 -16.32 -0.28
C TYR A 52 -3.51 -17.73 -0.69
N ASP A 53 -4.62 -17.87 -1.40
CA ASP A 53 -5.16 -19.16 -1.81
C ASP A 53 -4.21 -19.92 -2.75
N ALA A 54 -3.58 -19.21 -3.70
CA ALA A 54 -2.60 -19.81 -4.61
C ALA A 54 -1.37 -20.36 -3.86
N LEU A 55 -0.83 -19.57 -2.91
CA LEU A 55 0.33 -20.01 -2.12
C LEU A 55 -0.02 -21.20 -1.21
N ARG A 56 -1.16 -21.17 -0.53
CA ARG A 56 -1.65 -22.26 0.31
C ARG A 56 -1.88 -23.54 -0.49
N ALA A 57 -2.50 -23.44 -1.67
CA ALA A 57 -2.72 -24.58 -2.56
C ALA A 57 -1.38 -25.20 -3.00
N ARG A 58 -0.38 -24.36 -3.33
CA ARG A 58 0.94 -24.81 -3.77
C ARG A 58 1.74 -25.50 -2.66
N LEU A 59 1.66 -24.99 -1.43
CA LEU A 59 2.41 -25.50 -0.28
C LEU A 59 1.70 -26.64 0.46
N LYS A 60 0.51 -27.01 0.02
CA LYS A 60 -0.29 -28.06 0.67
C LYS A 60 0.47 -29.39 0.76
N GLY A 61 0.61 -29.90 1.96
CA GLY A 61 1.33 -31.17 2.23
C GLY A 61 2.84 -31.04 2.32
N GLU A 62 3.41 -29.83 2.17
CA GLU A 62 4.86 -29.61 2.30
C GLU A 62 5.31 -29.23 3.72
N GLY A 63 4.38 -29.09 4.68
CA GLY A 63 4.66 -28.65 6.05
C GLY A 63 5.00 -27.17 6.17
N LYS A 64 4.76 -26.38 5.12
CA LYS A 64 5.03 -24.95 5.02
C LYS A 64 3.77 -24.14 4.65
N GLU A 65 2.60 -24.72 4.88
CA GLU A 65 1.32 -24.11 4.53
C GLU A 65 1.10 -22.73 5.18
N ASN A 66 1.76 -22.48 6.31
CA ASN A 66 1.64 -21.22 7.05
C ASN A 66 2.69 -20.17 6.68
N LYS A 67 3.38 -20.29 5.52
CA LYS A 67 4.34 -19.28 5.09
C LYS A 67 3.69 -17.88 5.11
N PRO A 68 4.26 -16.89 5.81
CA PRO A 68 3.70 -15.56 5.91
C PRO A 68 3.62 -14.86 4.54
N ILE A 69 2.64 -13.96 4.38
CA ILE A 69 2.58 -13.03 3.26
C ILE A 69 2.62 -11.61 3.82
N VAL A 70 3.52 -10.79 3.31
CA VAL A 70 3.66 -9.38 3.68
C VAL A 70 3.23 -8.51 2.49
N LEU A 71 2.36 -7.56 2.73
CA LEU A 71 2.10 -6.47 1.79
C LEU A 71 3.27 -5.49 1.90
N GLU A 72 4.30 -5.73 1.08
CA GLU A 72 5.60 -5.08 1.19
C GLU A 72 5.56 -3.62 0.77
N GLU A 73 4.61 -3.27 -0.10
CA GLU A 73 4.45 -1.90 -0.56
C GLU A 73 2.99 -1.62 -0.93
N PHE A 74 2.45 -0.55 -0.40
CA PHE A 74 1.15 -0.01 -0.79
C PHE A 74 1.10 1.50 -0.52
N GLY A 75 0.26 2.19 -1.25
CA GLY A 75 -0.02 3.60 -1.04
C GLY A 75 -1.37 4.00 -1.61
N TYR A 76 -1.79 5.20 -1.24
CA TYR A 76 -3.00 5.81 -1.78
C TYR A 76 -2.83 7.33 -1.84
N PRO A 77 -3.18 7.99 -2.97
CA PRO A 77 -3.05 9.44 -3.12
C PRO A 77 -3.88 10.23 -2.11
N ARG A 78 -3.55 11.50 -1.93
CA ARG A 78 -4.42 12.45 -1.24
C ARG A 78 -5.70 12.67 -2.04
N ASP A 79 -6.76 13.14 -1.35
CA ASP A 79 -8.04 13.43 -1.98
C ASP A 79 -7.87 14.39 -3.17
N GLY A 80 -8.52 14.07 -4.29
CA GLY A 80 -8.44 14.86 -5.51
C GLY A 80 -7.05 14.92 -6.15
N MET A 81 -6.16 13.96 -5.89
CA MET A 81 -4.77 13.97 -6.39
C MET A 81 -3.94 15.17 -5.91
N ALA A 82 -4.30 15.77 -4.80
CA ALA A 82 -3.51 16.83 -4.20
C ALA A 82 -2.17 16.30 -3.69
N SER A 83 -1.13 17.13 -3.73
CA SER A 83 0.20 16.79 -3.21
C SER A 83 0.66 17.69 -2.06
N ALA A 84 0.08 18.88 -1.94
CA ALA A 84 0.47 19.82 -0.90
C ALA A 84 0.14 19.30 0.51
N LYS A 85 1.05 19.57 1.45
CA LYS A 85 0.86 19.28 2.88
C LYS A 85 -0.44 19.92 3.39
N GLY A 86 -1.11 19.23 4.33
CA GLY A 86 -2.36 19.71 4.92
C GLY A 86 -3.60 19.56 4.04
N THR A 87 -3.47 19.09 2.80
CA THR A 87 -4.64 18.76 1.98
C THR A 87 -5.33 17.51 2.49
N PRO A 88 -6.66 17.33 2.24
CA PRO A 88 -7.42 16.21 2.76
C PRO A 88 -6.84 14.84 2.39
N VAL A 89 -6.99 13.88 3.29
CA VAL A 89 -6.53 12.48 3.14
C VAL A 89 -7.65 11.48 3.48
N THR A 90 -8.90 11.87 3.31
CA THR A 90 -10.08 11.07 3.73
C THR A 90 -10.14 9.71 3.03
N ALA A 91 -9.95 9.68 1.72
CA ALA A 91 -9.95 8.43 0.95
C ALA A 91 -8.72 7.57 1.30
N ARG A 92 -7.55 8.20 1.49
CA ARG A 92 -6.34 7.53 1.99
C ARG A 92 -6.60 6.86 3.34
N ASP A 93 -7.20 7.57 4.29
CA ASP A 93 -7.47 7.04 5.63
C ASP A 93 -8.42 5.84 5.57
N ILE A 94 -9.46 5.90 4.73
CA ILE A 94 -10.35 4.75 4.48
C ILE A 94 -9.56 3.55 3.92
N TYR A 95 -8.70 3.79 2.93
CA TYR A 95 -7.92 2.74 2.30
C TYR A 95 -6.88 2.14 3.25
N TYR A 96 -6.14 2.97 3.97
CA TYR A 96 -5.15 2.53 4.97
C TYR A 96 -5.82 1.71 6.08
N LYS A 97 -6.94 2.23 6.61
CA LYS A 97 -7.72 1.47 7.60
C LYS A 97 -8.13 0.09 7.07
N HIS A 98 -8.59 0.02 5.82
CA HIS A 98 -8.96 -1.25 5.20
C HIS A 98 -7.77 -2.23 5.13
N VAL A 99 -6.59 -1.76 4.70
CA VAL A 99 -5.37 -2.59 4.63
C VAL A 99 -4.96 -3.08 6.02
N PHE A 100 -4.94 -2.22 7.02
CA PHE A 100 -4.58 -2.62 8.38
C PHE A 100 -5.65 -3.53 9.04
N ASP A 101 -6.93 -3.36 8.69
CA ASP A 101 -7.98 -4.28 9.12
C ASP A 101 -7.80 -5.69 8.51
N GLU A 102 -7.34 -5.80 7.25
CA GLU A 102 -7.01 -7.10 6.64
C GLU A 102 -5.87 -7.82 7.40
N ILE A 103 -4.92 -7.08 7.98
CA ILE A 103 -3.88 -7.64 8.82
C ILE A 103 -4.45 -8.07 10.18
N ARG A 104 -5.15 -7.16 10.87
CA ARG A 104 -5.63 -7.39 12.25
C ARG A 104 -6.73 -8.44 12.33
N ASN A 105 -7.62 -8.47 11.35
CA ASN A 105 -8.84 -9.27 11.38
C ASN A 105 -8.91 -10.35 10.28
N GLY A 106 -8.23 -10.15 9.16
CA GLY A 106 -8.28 -11.03 8.00
C GLY A 106 -7.41 -12.29 8.14
N GLY A 107 -6.31 -12.21 8.87
CA GLY A 107 -5.41 -13.34 9.15
C GLY A 107 -4.67 -13.88 7.92
N LYS A 108 -4.68 -13.16 6.79
CA LYS A 108 -4.00 -13.58 5.55
C LYS A 108 -2.67 -12.87 5.32
N LEU A 109 -2.53 -11.66 5.83
CA LEU A 109 -1.30 -10.89 5.83
C LEU A 109 -0.63 -10.95 7.21
N ALA A 110 0.69 -11.07 7.21
CA ALA A 110 1.51 -11.00 8.41
C ALA A 110 1.95 -9.58 8.76
N GLY A 111 1.84 -8.65 7.82
CA GLY A 111 2.19 -7.25 8.00
C GLY A 111 2.09 -6.46 6.70
N ALA A 112 2.28 -5.15 6.79
CA ALA A 112 2.34 -4.25 5.65
C ALA A 112 3.32 -3.11 5.86
N ASN A 113 3.93 -2.62 4.77
CA ASN A 113 4.74 -1.42 4.72
C ASN A 113 4.08 -0.41 3.79
N PHE A 114 3.71 0.74 4.32
CA PHE A 114 3.14 1.79 3.49
C PHE A 114 4.23 2.59 2.77
N TRP A 115 3.91 3.08 1.61
CA TRP A 115 4.71 4.02 0.86
C TRP A 115 4.03 5.39 0.86
N GLY A 116 4.67 6.49 1.35
CA GLY A 116 5.98 6.49 1.98
C GLY A 116 5.95 7.47 3.13
N TRP A 117 6.98 7.46 3.93
CA TRP A 117 7.11 8.40 5.05
C TRP A 117 7.78 9.71 4.59
N GLY A 118 7.00 10.78 4.47
CA GLY A 118 7.47 12.14 4.17
C GLY A 118 7.95 12.90 5.41
N GLY A 119 7.49 12.49 6.57
CA GLY A 119 7.94 13.07 7.84
C GLY A 119 7.68 14.57 7.93
N LEU A 120 8.73 15.32 8.21
CA LEU A 120 8.70 16.80 8.32
C LEU A 120 9.04 17.50 7.01
N ALA A 121 9.40 16.76 5.96
CA ALA A 121 9.81 17.34 4.68
C ALA A 121 8.81 18.36 4.15
N ASP A 122 9.32 19.41 3.53
CA ASP A 122 8.54 20.49 2.92
C ASP A 122 9.01 20.67 1.47
N PRO A 123 8.38 19.97 0.50
CA PRO A 123 8.84 20.00 -0.88
C PRO A 123 8.64 21.40 -1.47
N ALA A 124 9.72 21.95 -2.06
CA ALA A 124 9.67 23.28 -2.66
C ALA A 124 9.08 23.27 -4.09
N HIS A 125 9.10 22.10 -4.76
CA HIS A 125 8.60 21.95 -6.12
C HIS A 125 7.62 20.77 -6.22
N GLU A 126 6.76 20.82 -7.24
CA GLU A 126 5.80 19.74 -7.52
C GLU A 126 6.51 18.42 -7.83
N THR A 127 7.58 18.45 -8.60
CA THR A 127 8.49 17.31 -8.82
C THR A 127 9.83 17.63 -8.20
N TRP A 128 10.48 16.61 -7.63
CA TRP A 128 11.73 16.79 -6.91
C TRP A 128 12.84 17.40 -7.80
N GLN A 129 13.55 18.37 -7.25
CA GLN A 129 14.71 18.98 -7.87
C GLN A 129 15.92 18.94 -6.93
N PRO A 130 17.17 19.00 -7.46
CA PRO A 130 18.37 19.03 -6.64
C PRO A 130 18.31 20.17 -5.61
N GLY A 131 18.40 19.81 -4.34
CA GLY A 131 18.29 20.75 -3.21
C GLY A 131 16.94 20.72 -2.47
N ASP A 132 15.94 20.07 -3.03
CA ASP A 132 14.67 19.84 -2.32
C ASP A 132 14.81 18.81 -1.22
N GLU A 133 13.98 18.92 -0.19
CA GLU A 133 13.80 17.89 0.82
C GLU A 133 13.15 16.67 0.20
N TYR A 134 13.57 15.48 0.63
CA TYR A 134 13.04 14.23 0.12
C TYR A 134 11.76 13.82 0.86
N THR A 135 10.66 13.65 0.12
CA THR A 135 9.36 13.29 0.70
C THR A 135 9.07 11.79 0.71
N GLY A 136 9.76 11.00 -0.11
CA GLY A 136 9.51 9.58 -0.32
C GLY A 136 8.79 9.27 -1.63
N ASP A 137 8.09 10.23 -2.26
CA ASP A 137 7.57 10.04 -3.61
C ASP A 137 8.72 10.00 -4.62
N PRO A 138 8.62 9.20 -5.70
CA PRO A 138 9.62 9.19 -6.78
C PRO A 138 9.84 10.59 -7.35
N ALA A 139 11.07 10.90 -7.74
CA ALA A 139 11.47 12.26 -8.14
C ALA A 139 10.62 12.87 -9.28
N GLN A 140 10.09 12.03 -10.17
CA GLN A 140 9.26 12.42 -11.31
C GLN A 140 7.76 12.55 -10.97
N GLU A 141 7.35 12.15 -9.79
CA GLU A 141 5.97 12.23 -9.32
C GLU A 141 5.73 13.49 -8.49
N ALA A 142 4.46 13.85 -8.29
CA ALA A 142 4.09 14.97 -7.44
C ALA A 142 4.50 14.69 -6.00
N GLN A 143 5.42 15.50 -5.48
CA GLN A 143 5.99 15.34 -4.15
C GLN A 143 4.94 15.62 -3.07
N GLY A 144 4.62 14.62 -2.27
CA GLY A 144 3.54 14.64 -1.27
C GLY A 144 2.28 13.87 -1.71
N LEU A 145 2.21 13.38 -2.95
CA LEU A 145 1.03 12.68 -3.46
C LEU A 145 0.69 11.43 -2.63
N ASN A 146 1.68 10.57 -2.38
CA ASN A 146 1.54 9.37 -1.57
C ASN A 146 2.19 9.50 -0.19
N SER A 147 3.01 10.52 0.02
CA SER A 147 3.73 10.72 1.29
C SER A 147 2.78 10.95 2.46
N VAL A 148 3.08 10.28 3.57
CA VAL A 148 2.47 10.53 4.88
C VAL A 148 3.37 11.52 5.62
N PHE A 149 2.89 12.74 5.83
CA PHE A 149 3.62 13.74 6.60
C PHE A 149 3.29 13.66 8.09
N ALA A 150 4.14 14.22 8.93
CA ALA A 150 3.96 14.24 10.38
C ALA A 150 2.67 14.97 10.83
N GLU A 151 2.09 15.78 9.96
CA GLU A 151 0.81 16.47 10.21
C GLU A 151 -0.43 15.67 9.77
N ASP A 152 -0.28 14.59 9.01
CA ASP A 152 -1.36 13.67 8.62
C ASP A 152 -1.77 12.78 9.81
N ARG A 153 -2.23 13.43 10.90
CA ARG A 153 -2.49 12.78 12.19
C ARG A 153 -3.49 11.65 12.12
N SER A 154 -4.51 11.76 11.26
CA SER A 154 -5.50 10.71 11.08
C SER A 154 -4.91 9.45 10.44
N THR A 155 -4.11 9.61 9.39
CA THR A 155 -3.39 8.49 8.76
C THR A 155 -2.42 7.84 9.73
N ILE A 156 -1.64 8.66 10.47
CA ILE A 156 -0.69 8.15 11.48
C ILE A 156 -1.43 7.36 12.57
N ALA A 157 -2.57 7.85 13.08
CA ALA A 157 -3.35 7.13 14.07
C ALA A 157 -3.77 5.73 13.58
N ILE A 158 -4.16 5.60 12.30
CA ILE A 158 -4.51 4.30 11.69
C ILE A 158 -3.30 3.36 11.62
N ILE A 159 -2.12 3.90 11.34
CA ILE A 159 -0.88 3.10 11.20
C ILE A 159 -0.42 2.55 12.55
N VAL A 160 -0.58 3.32 13.63
CA VAL A 160 -0.03 2.97 14.96
C VAL A 160 -1.00 2.24 15.88
N ASP A 161 -2.31 2.21 15.54
CA ASP A 161 -3.31 1.44 16.25
C ASP A 161 -3.08 -0.08 16.09
#